data_f8f2369c93955148c0b4dad312c10451
#
_entry.id   f8f2369c93955148c0b4dad312c10451
#
_cell.length_a   1.000
_cell.length_b   1.000
_cell.length_c   1.000
_cell.angle_alpha   90.00
_cell.angle_beta   90.00
_cell.angle_gamma   90.00
#
_symmetry.space_group_name_H-M   'P 1'
#
loop_
_entity.id
_entity.type
_entity.pdbx_description
1 polymer ?
#
loop_
_entity_poly.entity_id
_entity_poly.type
_entity_poly.pdbx_seq_one_letter_code
_entity_poly.pdbx_strand_id
1 'polypeptide(L)'
;MKKIIILIVGLVSANVAWSQDLHVGSGAAITTLPGSVLFSGSNTSVDASASLTTTSDATVSGSFIVSGTTTGDITYKRYIPDTDWHLVSAPVTSQSIPTFVGVAGNAVAQSGTTSNYGVSYYNNTNAAGNRWTYHNTATTAPENQETLTNFVSGQGYSMKKAATGAYTFTGAMANTDVAVSIPTVNAGTHRWSCIGNPFPSFLAVNNAANAVANVLTGNLGNLDPSFAFLYVWNGTSYDPIGLSDTALQLAPGQAFMVKAINLNETFTFSKGLQNHNSGPTTFYKGSSSIPTILVNLTSGAVNKATKLTFLDSSTTGLDVGYDAGAYQDGTPSFSINTHLVSDSQGIDFTRQSLPTSVLDSEVAIPLSVYAAVNKKLTFSVAANNVPDGVAVYLEDSFNNTFTNLTDASVEITTTTALNGIGRFYLRTSSSVLSLENNVVDNSVNLYKTSNSTLKITGLKAQGNATLQMYNIGGKEVLATQFVAQRVKEISLPMLPTGVYIVSVVSKLGTFHKKLIIE
;
A
#
# COMPACT_ATOMS: atom_id res chain seq x y z
N MET A 1 -1.30 28.05 -44.76
CA MET A 1 -0.69 27.79 -43.43
C MET A 1 0.09 26.50 -43.51
N LYS A 2 1.41 26.56 -43.58
CA LYS A 2 2.27 25.35 -43.65
C LYS A 2 2.51 24.84 -42.24
N LYS A 3 1.92 23.70 -41.88
CA LYS A 3 2.26 22.97 -40.64
C LYS A 3 3.60 22.29 -40.87
N ILE A 4 4.64 22.71 -40.17
CA ILE A 4 5.91 22.02 -40.15
C ILE A 4 5.80 20.98 -39.05
N ILE A 5 5.73 19.69 -39.45
CA ILE A 5 5.86 18.56 -38.53
C ILE A 5 7.35 18.21 -38.54
N ILE A 6 8.04 18.46 -37.43
CA ILE A 6 9.42 18.01 -37.25
C ILE A 6 9.37 16.64 -36.59
N LEU A 7 9.62 15.60 -37.37
CA LEU A 7 9.83 14.24 -36.89
C LEU A 7 11.31 14.13 -36.49
N ILE A 8 11.63 14.12 -35.19
CA ILE A 8 12.99 13.86 -34.72
C ILE A 8 13.17 12.35 -34.63
N VAL A 9 13.85 11.77 -35.62
CA VAL A 9 14.37 10.40 -35.58
C VAL A 9 15.70 10.46 -34.83
N GLY A 10 15.81 9.78 -33.67
CA GLY A 10 17.04 9.74 -32.88
C GLY A 10 18.18 9.03 -33.61
N LEU A 11 19.22 9.75 -34.00
CA LEU A 11 20.53 9.20 -34.30
C LEU A 11 21.40 9.27 -33.04
N VAL A 12 21.83 8.12 -32.54
CA VAL A 12 22.86 8.06 -31.48
C VAL A 12 24.22 8.33 -32.13
N SER A 13 24.72 9.55 -31.95
CA SER A 13 26.13 9.87 -32.13
C SER A 13 26.64 10.55 -30.87
N ALA A 14 27.70 9.99 -30.26
CA ALA A 14 28.38 10.57 -29.13
C ALA A 14 29.05 11.89 -29.57
N ASN A 15 28.36 13.01 -29.34
CA ASN A 15 28.92 14.33 -29.46
C ASN A 15 28.80 15.03 -28.09
N VAL A 16 29.88 15.71 -27.70
CA VAL A 16 29.87 16.66 -26.58
C VAL A 16 28.86 17.76 -26.95
N ALA A 17 27.61 17.58 -26.52
CA ALA A 17 26.56 18.55 -26.75
C ALA A 17 26.67 19.62 -25.68
N TRP A 18 26.90 20.84 -26.08
CA TRP A 18 26.67 22.02 -25.26
C TRP A 18 25.19 22.02 -24.87
N SER A 19 24.89 22.18 -23.59
CA SER A 19 23.53 22.30 -23.09
C SER A 19 22.84 23.48 -23.80
N GLN A 20 21.85 23.19 -24.66
CA GLN A 20 21.08 24.23 -25.34
C GLN A 20 19.68 24.29 -24.74
N ASP A 21 19.16 25.51 -24.62
CA ASP A 21 17.77 25.73 -24.22
C ASP A 21 16.81 25.19 -25.29
N LEU A 22 15.75 24.55 -24.87
CA LEU A 22 14.64 24.19 -25.75
C LEU A 22 13.63 25.35 -25.76
N HIS A 23 13.48 26.00 -26.90
CA HIS A 23 12.47 27.04 -27.08
C HIS A 23 11.39 26.59 -28.07
N VAL A 24 10.14 26.58 -27.62
CA VAL A 24 8.97 26.31 -28.47
C VAL A 24 8.30 27.66 -28.73
N GLY A 25 8.63 28.25 -29.89
CA GLY A 25 8.19 29.58 -30.26
C GLY A 25 6.71 29.65 -30.63
N SER A 26 6.20 30.88 -30.64
CA SER A 26 4.79 31.19 -30.93
C SER A 26 4.25 30.46 -32.19
N GLY A 27 3.14 29.78 -32.03
CA GLY A 27 2.50 29.01 -33.11
C GLY A 27 3.17 27.66 -33.43
N ALA A 28 4.31 27.32 -32.80
CA ALA A 28 4.94 26.02 -32.94
C ALA A 28 4.27 24.95 -32.07
N ALA A 29 4.36 23.68 -32.51
CA ALA A 29 3.84 22.54 -31.77
C ALA A 29 4.86 21.39 -31.78
N ILE A 30 5.20 20.89 -30.60
CA ILE A 30 5.96 19.66 -30.40
C ILE A 30 5.03 18.65 -29.72
N THR A 31 4.94 17.45 -30.29
CA THR A 31 4.21 16.35 -29.66
C THR A 31 5.12 15.12 -29.61
N THR A 32 5.36 14.58 -28.43
CA THR A 32 6.03 13.32 -28.23
C THR A 32 5.00 12.19 -28.21
N LEU A 33 5.29 11.12 -28.93
CA LEU A 33 4.43 9.93 -28.98
C LEU A 33 4.53 9.10 -27.69
N PRO A 34 3.57 8.18 -27.41
CA PRO A 34 3.69 7.24 -26.31
C PRO A 34 5.02 6.47 -26.37
N GLY A 35 5.68 6.31 -25.21
CA GLY A 35 6.99 5.68 -25.10
C GLY A 35 8.19 6.52 -25.56
N SER A 36 7.96 7.70 -26.15
CA SER A 36 9.04 8.60 -26.55
C SER A 36 9.66 9.31 -25.36
N VAL A 37 10.93 9.65 -25.51
CA VAL A 37 11.72 10.39 -24.53
C VAL A 37 12.04 11.77 -25.09
N LEU A 38 11.77 12.81 -24.30
CA LEU A 38 12.24 14.17 -24.55
C LEU A 38 13.10 14.61 -23.37
N PHE A 39 14.32 15.05 -23.68
CA PHE A 39 15.26 15.57 -22.68
C PHE A 39 15.78 16.94 -23.11
N SER A 40 15.66 17.92 -22.19
CA SER A 40 16.31 19.22 -22.33
C SER A 40 17.45 19.33 -21.31
N GLY A 41 18.67 19.44 -21.80
CA GLY A 41 19.88 19.53 -20.95
C GLY A 41 20.05 20.87 -20.26
N SER A 42 19.23 21.88 -20.58
CA SER A 42 19.21 23.22 -19.99
C SER A 42 17.79 23.65 -19.71
N ASN A 43 17.45 24.92 -19.95
CA ASN A 43 16.10 25.42 -19.73
C ASN A 43 15.16 25.06 -20.89
N THR A 44 13.87 25.09 -20.60
CA THR A 44 12.82 24.96 -21.61
C THR A 44 11.87 26.15 -21.49
N SER A 45 11.53 26.77 -22.63
CA SER A 45 10.53 27.83 -22.70
C SER A 45 9.47 27.50 -23.75
N VAL A 46 8.21 27.70 -23.40
CA VAL A 46 7.05 27.47 -24.26
C VAL A 46 6.25 28.78 -24.32
N ASP A 47 6.13 29.37 -25.49
CA ASP A 47 5.38 30.60 -25.67
C ASP A 47 3.87 30.36 -25.49
N ALA A 48 3.12 31.41 -25.13
CA ALA A 48 1.70 31.33 -24.78
C ALA A 48 0.81 30.70 -25.90
N SER A 49 1.19 30.87 -27.18
CA SER A 49 0.48 30.29 -28.32
C SER A 49 1.15 29.04 -28.89
N ALA A 50 2.21 28.54 -28.25
CA ALA A 50 2.91 27.31 -28.59
C ALA A 50 2.30 26.11 -27.84
N SER A 51 2.67 24.89 -28.25
CA SER A 51 2.30 23.67 -27.53
C SER A 51 3.46 22.70 -27.43
N LEU A 52 3.73 22.22 -26.22
CA LEU A 52 4.64 21.11 -25.96
C LEU A 52 3.84 20.00 -25.27
N THR A 53 3.55 18.94 -26.00
CA THR A 53 2.67 17.85 -25.55
C THR A 53 3.42 16.54 -25.44
N THR A 54 3.33 15.88 -24.30
CA THR A 54 3.78 14.50 -24.08
C THR A 54 2.58 13.58 -23.93
N THR A 55 2.60 12.40 -24.55
CA THR A 55 1.45 11.51 -24.61
C THR A 55 1.74 10.13 -24.03
N SER A 56 0.69 9.43 -23.62
CA SER A 56 0.72 8.01 -23.25
C SER A 56 -0.40 7.26 -23.97
N ASP A 57 -0.29 5.94 -24.07
CA ASP A 57 -1.33 5.02 -24.50
C ASP A 57 -1.56 3.92 -23.48
N ALA A 58 -2.28 2.86 -23.86
CA ALA A 58 -2.62 1.75 -22.97
C ALA A 58 -1.40 0.94 -22.49
N THR A 59 -0.26 1.04 -23.17
CA THR A 59 0.92 0.20 -22.94
C THR A 59 2.14 0.96 -22.44
N VAL A 60 2.33 2.20 -22.91
CA VAL A 60 3.53 2.99 -22.61
C VAL A 60 3.19 4.46 -22.36
N SER A 61 4.04 5.11 -21.58
CA SER A 61 3.98 6.56 -21.33
C SER A 61 5.21 7.25 -21.93
N GLY A 62 4.97 8.39 -22.57
CA GLY A 62 6.05 9.31 -22.94
C GLY A 62 6.64 9.96 -21.68
N SER A 63 7.87 10.43 -21.79
CA SER A 63 8.62 11.05 -20.69
C SER A 63 9.32 12.33 -21.14
N PHE A 64 9.18 13.38 -20.32
CA PHE A 64 9.85 14.64 -20.54
C PHE A 64 10.61 15.09 -19.29
N ILE A 65 11.91 15.35 -19.43
CA ILE A 65 12.79 15.81 -18.35
C ILE A 65 13.52 17.07 -18.79
N VAL A 66 13.60 18.04 -17.87
CA VAL A 66 14.35 19.29 -18.04
C VAL A 66 15.37 19.43 -16.92
N SER A 67 16.65 19.53 -17.26
CA SER A 67 17.72 19.72 -16.27
C SER A 67 17.65 21.09 -15.59
N GLY A 68 17.39 22.13 -16.36
CA GLY A 68 17.21 23.52 -15.89
C GLY A 68 15.79 23.82 -15.40
N THR A 69 15.30 25.00 -15.78
CA THR A 69 13.96 25.49 -15.46
C THR A 69 13.04 25.42 -16.66
N THR A 70 11.74 25.35 -16.42
CA THR A 70 10.71 25.42 -17.45
C THR A 70 9.89 26.68 -17.26
N THR A 71 9.63 27.42 -18.33
CA THR A 71 8.70 28.56 -18.38
C THR A 71 7.63 28.30 -19.43
N GLY A 72 6.41 28.77 -19.16
CA GLY A 72 5.23 28.45 -19.97
C GLY A 72 4.63 27.08 -19.62
N ASP A 73 3.49 26.78 -20.22
CA ASP A 73 2.74 25.58 -19.95
C ASP A 73 3.11 24.43 -20.89
N ILE A 74 3.15 23.23 -20.35
CA ILE A 74 3.21 21.98 -21.12
C ILE A 74 1.87 21.25 -21.03
N THR A 75 1.67 20.30 -21.92
CA THR A 75 0.51 19.41 -21.89
C THR A 75 0.98 17.95 -21.70
N TYR A 76 0.44 17.26 -20.71
CA TYR A 76 0.61 15.83 -20.56
C TYR A 76 -0.73 15.09 -20.77
N LYS A 77 -0.75 14.13 -21.70
CA LYS A 77 -1.92 13.29 -21.96
C LYS A 77 -1.74 11.93 -21.30
N ARG A 78 -2.38 11.74 -20.13
CA ARG A 78 -2.34 10.48 -19.37
C ARG A 78 -3.48 9.57 -19.82
N TYR A 79 -3.16 8.45 -20.45
CA TYR A 79 -4.15 7.47 -20.89
C TYR A 79 -4.75 6.70 -19.71
N ILE A 80 -6.06 6.48 -19.74
CA ILE A 80 -6.83 5.69 -18.78
C ILE A 80 -7.52 4.56 -19.57
N PRO A 81 -7.23 3.27 -19.23
CA PRO A 81 -7.60 2.13 -20.08
C PRO A 81 -9.08 1.74 -20.02
N ASP A 82 -9.80 2.15 -18.99
CA ASP A 82 -11.18 1.74 -18.73
C ASP A 82 -11.99 2.86 -18.06
N THR A 83 -13.19 2.54 -17.62
CA THR A 83 -14.09 3.49 -16.94
C THR A 83 -14.20 3.22 -15.44
N ASP A 84 -13.25 2.48 -14.84
CA ASP A 84 -13.18 2.25 -13.41
C ASP A 84 -12.48 3.41 -12.69
N TRP A 85 -12.41 3.32 -11.37
CA TRP A 85 -11.70 4.29 -10.56
C TRP A 85 -10.19 4.05 -10.59
N HIS A 86 -9.44 5.11 -10.86
CA HIS A 86 -7.98 5.11 -10.86
C HIS A 86 -7.43 6.16 -9.92
N LEU A 87 -6.27 5.88 -9.31
CA LEU A 87 -5.51 6.90 -8.59
C LEU A 87 -4.61 7.65 -9.57
N VAL A 88 -4.83 8.95 -9.69
CA VAL A 88 -4.18 9.83 -10.66
C VAL A 88 -3.65 11.08 -9.96
N SER A 89 -2.47 11.57 -10.37
CA SER A 89 -1.96 12.89 -9.99
C SER A 89 -1.77 13.75 -11.25
N ALA A 90 -1.72 15.06 -11.09
CA ALA A 90 -1.41 15.94 -12.20
C ALA A 90 0.12 16.03 -12.38
N PRO A 91 0.69 15.64 -13.55
CA PRO A 91 2.13 15.78 -13.81
C PRO A 91 2.51 17.21 -14.26
N VAL A 92 1.67 18.16 -13.94
CA VAL A 92 1.84 19.61 -14.13
C VAL A 92 1.31 20.35 -12.91
N THR A 93 1.69 21.60 -12.75
CA THR A 93 1.22 22.45 -11.66
C THR A 93 0.09 23.37 -12.13
N SER A 94 -0.73 23.82 -11.18
CA SER A 94 -1.74 24.88 -11.38
C SER A 94 -2.90 24.55 -12.35
N GLN A 95 -3.08 23.30 -12.75
CA GLN A 95 -4.24 22.92 -13.57
C GLN A 95 -5.54 23.10 -12.78
N SER A 96 -6.43 23.96 -13.29
CA SER A 96 -7.77 24.16 -12.72
C SER A 96 -8.65 22.92 -12.87
N ILE A 97 -9.23 22.44 -11.76
CA ILE A 97 -10.15 21.28 -11.76
C ILE A 97 -11.49 21.65 -12.43
N PRO A 98 -12.13 22.80 -12.16
CA PRO A 98 -13.32 23.24 -12.90
C PRO A 98 -13.10 23.29 -14.42
N THR A 99 -11.98 23.85 -14.86
CA THR A 99 -11.63 23.87 -16.29
C THR A 99 -11.41 22.46 -16.83
N PHE A 100 -10.68 21.61 -16.09
CA PHE A 100 -10.37 20.23 -16.49
C PHE A 100 -11.61 19.36 -16.68
N VAL A 101 -12.57 19.42 -15.75
CA VAL A 101 -13.84 18.64 -15.87
C VAL A 101 -14.74 19.17 -16.96
N GLY A 102 -14.64 20.46 -17.31
CA GLY A 102 -15.38 21.09 -18.41
C GLY A 102 -14.85 20.74 -19.80
N VAL A 103 -13.62 20.21 -19.92
CA VAL A 103 -13.05 19.82 -21.22
C VAL A 103 -13.65 18.49 -21.67
N ALA A 104 -14.46 18.52 -22.73
CA ALA A 104 -15.15 17.33 -23.25
C ALA A 104 -14.21 16.16 -23.56
N GLY A 105 -12.98 16.43 -24.03
CA GLY A 105 -11.96 15.41 -24.32
C GLY A 105 -11.47 14.66 -23.09
N ASN A 106 -11.59 15.22 -21.89
CA ASN A 106 -11.26 14.52 -20.64
C ASN A 106 -12.33 13.50 -20.27
N ALA A 107 -13.56 13.65 -20.74
CA ALA A 107 -14.66 12.72 -20.50
C ALA A 107 -14.76 12.30 -19.01
N VAL A 108 -14.63 13.28 -18.09
CA VAL A 108 -14.77 13.01 -16.66
C VAL A 108 -16.18 12.52 -16.36
N ALA A 109 -16.32 11.41 -15.65
CA ALA A 109 -17.65 10.91 -15.28
C ALA A 109 -18.34 11.92 -14.35
N GLN A 110 -19.67 12.01 -14.46
CA GLN A 110 -20.50 12.82 -13.57
C GLN A 110 -21.70 12.01 -13.10
N SER A 111 -22.02 12.09 -11.82
CA SER A 111 -23.21 11.45 -11.26
C SER A 111 -24.47 12.21 -11.69
N GLY A 112 -25.44 11.49 -12.25
CA GLY A 112 -26.75 12.06 -12.59
C GLY A 112 -27.64 12.39 -11.39
N THR A 113 -27.29 11.88 -10.18
CA THR A 113 -28.10 12.07 -8.97
C THR A 113 -27.51 13.10 -8.01
N THR A 114 -26.18 13.13 -7.86
CA THR A 114 -25.48 14.00 -6.88
C THR A 114 -24.75 15.15 -7.54
N SER A 115 -24.64 15.17 -8.86
CA SER A 115 -23.82 16.11 -9.64
C SER A 115 -22.32 16.06 -9.32
N ASN A 116 -21.86 15.02 -8.61
CA ASN A 116 -20.44 14.81 -8.35
C ASN A 116 -19.70 14.47 -9.63
N TYR A 117 -18.57 15.09 -9.81
CA TYR A 117 -17.62 14.69 -10.84
C TYR A 117 -16.75 13.52 -10.34
N GLY A 118 -16.30 12.69 -11.27
CA GLY A 118 -15.32 11.63 -11.02
C GLY A 118 -13.92 12.18 -10.77
N VAL A 119 -13.80 13.11 -9.85
CA VAL A 119 -12.55 13.68 -9.31
C VAL A 119 -12.76 13.89 -7.82
N SER A 120 -11.95 13.23 -7.00
CA SER A 120 -12.02 13.37 -5.54
C SER A 120 -10.64 13.28 -4.92
N TYR A 121 -10.42 14.00 -3.82
CA TYR A 121 -9.21 13.88 -3.01
C TYR A 121 -9.49 13.11 -1.72
N TYR A 122 -8.44 12.54 -1.14
CA TYR A 122 -8.55 11.77 0.11
C TYR A 122 -8.54 12.71 1.31
N ASN A 123 -9.62 12.69 2.10
CA ASN A 123 -9.80 13.53 3.28
C ASN A 123 -9.84 12.67 4.56
N ASN A 124 -8.79 12.75 5.38
CA ASN A 124 -8.65 12.00 6.61
C ASN A 124 -9.69 12.33 7.67
N THR A 125 -10.30 13.54 7.64
CA THR A 125 -11.29 13.99 8.62
C THR A 125 -12.64 13.33 8.44
N ASN A 126 -12.92 12.85 7.23
CA ASN A 126 -14.19 12.20 6.93
C ASN A 126 -14.28 10.84 7.63
N ALA A 127 -15.50 10.38 7.88
CA ALA A 127 -15.75 9.08 8.48
C ALA A 127 -15.22 7.92 7.61
N ALA A 128 -14.95 6.79 8.23
CA ALA A 128 -14.57 5.56 7.54
C ALA A 128 -15.61 5.20 6.47
N GLY A 129 -15.13 4.79 5.28
CA GLY A 129 -15.96 4.51 4.11
C GLY A 129 -16.38 5.75 3.30
N ASN A 130 -16.17 6.97 3.81
CA ASN A 130 -16.55 8.23 3.17
C ASN A 130 -15.37 9.20 3.02
N ARG A 131 -14.15 8.70 2.96
CA ARG A 131 -12.95 9.54 2.98
C ARG A 131 -12.68 10.33 1.71
N TRP A 132 -13.34 10.01 0.62
CA TRP A 132 -13.18 10.72 -0.64
C TRP A 132 -14.11 11.92 -0.71
N THR A 133 -13.54 13.13 -0.84
CA THR A 133 -14.29 14.38 -1.06
C THR A 133 -14.33 14.67 -2.55
N TYR A 134 -15.53 14.70 -3.13
CA TYR A 134 -15.76 14.81 -4.56
C TYR A 134 -15.86 16.26 -5.00
N HIS A 135 -15.31 16.56 -6.18
CA HIS A 135 -15.57 17.83 -6.86
C HIS A 135 -17.05 17.96 -7.24
N ASN A 136 -17.66 19.07 -6.81
CA ASN A 136 -19.04 19.40 -7.08
C ASN A 136 -19.17 20.91 -7.27
N THR A 137 -19.97 21.34 -8.22
CA THR A 137 -20.20 22.75 -8.54
C THR A 137 -21.57 23.27 -8.06
N ALA A 138 -22.36 22.45 -7.36
CA ALA A 138 -23.61 22.88 -6.78
C ALA A 138 -23.40 23.91 -5.67
N THR A 139 -24.28 24.90 -5.57
CA THR A 139 -24.21 25.98 -4.56
C THR A 139 -24.39 25.48 -3.13
N THR A 140 -25.01 24.32 -2.96
CA THR A 140 -25.17 23.61 -1.68
C THR A 140 -24.69 22.18 -1.87
N ALA A 141 -23.38 21.97 -1.70
CA ALA A 141 -22.81 20.63 -1.77
C ALA A 141 -23.11 19.88 -0.45
N PRO A 142 -23.63 18.63 -0.51
CA PRO A 142 -23.75 17.78 0.68
C PRO A 142 -22.40 17.45 1.31
N GLU A 143 -22.43 16.76 2.47
CA GLU A 143 -21.21 16.25 3.12
C GLU A 143 -20.34 15.45 2.13
N ASN A 144 -19.01 15.57 2.27
CA ASN A 144 -17.99 14.98 1.40
C ASN A 144 -18.02 15.46 -0.07
N GLN A 145 -18.48 16.69 -0.29
CA GLN A 145 -18.49 17.35 -1.60
C GLN A 145 -18.08 18.81 -1.46
N GLU A 146 -17.25 19.30 -2.38
CA GLU A 146 -16.83 20.70 -2.40
C GLU A 146 -16.39 21.13 -3.82
N THR A 147 -16.31 22.42 -4.04
CA THR A 147 -15.74 22.96 -5.26
C THR A 147 -14.21 22.98 -5.12
N LEU A 148 -13.55 21.97 -5.72
CA LEU A 148 -12.09 21.92 -5.79
C LEU A 148 -11.61 22.97 -6.81
N THR A 149 -10.52 23.67 -6.46
CA THR A 149 -9.98 24.74 -7.32
C THR A 149 -8.97 24.22 -8.33
N ASN A 150 -7.83 23.74 -7.86
CA ASN A 150 -6.73 23.25 -8.70
C ASN A 150 -6.26 21.88 -8.24
N PHE A 151 -5.67 21.12 -9.16
CA PHE A 151 -4.85 19.99 -8.80
C PHE A 151 -3.61 20.48 -8.05
N VAL A 152 -3.37 19.94 -6.87
CA VAL A 152 -2.20 20.23 -6.05
C VAL A 152 -1.04 19.32 -6.49
N SER A 153 0.12 19.92 -6.76
CA SER A 153 1.31 19.16 -7.19
C SER A 153 1.71 18.10 -6.15
N GLY A 154 1.89 16.87 -6.60
CA GLY A 154 2.20 15.72 -5.74
C GLY A 154 1.01 15.13 -4.96
N GLN A 155 -0.16 15.77 -4.96
CA GLN A 155 -1.37 15.18 -4.42
C GLN A 155 -1.99 14.19 -5.41
N GLY A 156 -2.50 13.06 -4.89
CA GLY A 156 -3.25 12.07 -5.65
C GLY A 156 -4.76 12.28 -5.52
N TYR A 157 -5.46 11.88 -6.56
CA TYR A 157 -6.90 11.96 -6.68
C TYR A 157 -7.46 10.61 -7.13
N SER A 158 -8.63 10.25 -6.62
CA SER A 158 -9.42 9.16 -7.21
C SER A 158 -10.24 9.74 -8.36
N MET A 159 -9.99 9.24 -9.56
CA MET A 159 -10.57 9.78 -10.78
C MET A 159 -11.27 8.70 -11.61
N LYS A 160 -12.39 9.08 -12.25
CA LYS A 160 -13.19 8.19 -13.09
C LYS A 160 -13.56 8.84 -14.41
N LYS A 161 -13.42 8.10 -15.50
CA LYS A 161 -13.85 8.53 -16.85
C LYS A 161 -15.23 7.98 -17.20
N ALA A 162 -15.94 8.72 -18.03
CA ALA A 162 -17.16 8.24 -18.67
C ALA A 162 -16.88 7.39 -19.93
N ALA A 163 -15.68 7.53 -20.52
CA ALA A 163 -15.20 6.77 -21.67
C ALA A 163 -13.67 6.63 -21.59
N THR A 164 -13.12 5.55 -22.13
CA THR A 164 -11.67 5.31 -22.24
C THR A 164 -10.95 6.43 -23.00
N GLY A 165 -9.67 6.63 -22.73
CA GLY A 165 -8.86 7.65 -23.39
C GLY A 165 -8.04 8.48 -22.41
N ALA A 166 -7.36 9.51 -22.92
CA ALA A 166 -6.45 10.29 -22.10
C ALA A 166 -7.17 11.37 -21.27
N TYR A 167 -6.69 11.63 -20.08
CA TYR A 167 -6.82 12.91 -19.40
C TYR A 167 -5.75 13.86 -19.95
N THR A 168 -6.13 15.08 -20.22
CA THR A 168 -5.26 16.14 -20.72
C THR A 168 -4.99 17.13 -19.60
N PHE A 169 -3.78 17.10 -19.04
CA PHE A 169 -3.31 18.06 -18.06
C PHE A 169 -2.47 19.13 -18.75
N THR A 170 -2.75 20.39 -18.48
CA THR A 170 -2.01 21.53 -19.04
C THR A 170 -1.65 22.49 -17.91
N GLY A 171 -0.37 22.85 -17.81
CA GLY A 171 0.15 23.75 -16.79
C GLY A 171 1.69 23.77 -16.79
N ALA A 172 2.28 24.48 -15.85
CA ALA A 172 3.72 24.55 -15.72
C ALA A 172 4.32 23.25 -15.17
N MET A 173 5.57 22.97 -15.47
CA MET A 173 6.33 21.87 -14.85
C MET A 173 6.84 22.27 -13.46
N ALA A 174 6.90 21.27 -12.55
CA ALA A 174 7.67 21.43 -11.33
C ALA A 174 9.18 21.44 -11.66
N ASN A 175 9.86 22.50 -11.26
CA ASN A 175 11.30 22.74 -11.55
C ASN A 175 12.24 22.33 -10.41
N THR A 176 11.68 21.98 -9.26
CA THR A 176 12.40 21.59 -8.03
C THR A 176 11.79 20.33 -7.46
N ASP A 177 12.35 19.83 -6.38
CA ASP A 177 11.72 18.79 -5.56
C ASP A 177 10.30 19.22 -5.15
N VAL A 178 9.37 18.29 -5.15
CA VAL A 178 7.99 18.51 -4.73
C VAL A 178 7.78 17.86 -3.38
N ALA A 179 7.61 18.69 -2.35
CA ALA A 179 7.32 18.27 -0.98
C ALA A 179 5.80 18.28 -0.74
N VAL A 180 5.26 17.16 -0.28
CA VAL A 180 3.84 16.99 0.03
C VAL A 180 3.70 16.74 1.52
N SER A 181 2.87 17.53 2.21
CA SER A 181 2.53 17.24 3.60
C SER A 181 1.72 15.95 3.69
N ILE A 182 2.13 15.06 4.59
CA ILE A 182 1.40 13.82 4.88
C ILE A 182 1.09 13.71 6.39
N PRO A 183 -0.16 13.39 6.78
CA PRO A 183 -1.29 13.28 5.87
C PRO A 183 -1.62 14.61 5.18
N THR A 184 -2.11 14.53 3.94
CA THR A 184 -2.46 15.71 3.11
C THR A 184 -3.57 16.55 3.74
N VAL A 185 -4.43 15.93 4.54
CA VAL A 185 -5.37 16.60 5.44
C VAL A 185 -5.00 16.20 6.86
N ASN A 186 -4.60 17.16 7.66
CA ASN A 186 -3.98 16.92 8.95
C ASN A 186 -5.02 16.82 10.06
N ALA A 187 -5.52 15.60 10.35
CA ALA A 187 -6.47 15.38 11.43
C ALA A 187 -6.48 13.92 11.95
N GLY A 188 -6.54 13.81 13.28
CA GLY A 188 -6.82 12.57 13.98
C GLY A 188 -5.76 11.47 13.86
N THR A 189 -6.18 10.23 14.09
CA THR A 189 -5.32 9.04 14.08
C THR A 189 -5.22 8.38 12.70
N HIS A 190 -6.09 8.76 11.77
CA HIS A 190 -6.12 8.21 10.42
C HIS A 190 -5.13 8.97 9.53
N ARG A 191 -3.89 8.48 9.42
CA ARG A 191 -2.76 9.18 8.78
C ARG A 191 -2.48 8.74 7.34
N TRP A 192 -3.48 8.23 6.63
CA TRP A 192 -3.38 7.89 5.22
C TRP A 192 -3.50 9.12 4.32
N SER A 193 -2.79 9.09 3.20
CA SER A 193 -2.82 10.13 2.16
C SER A 193 -2.77 9.51 0.78
N CYS A 194 -3.49 10.10 -0.17
CA CYS A 194 -3.30 9.84 -1.58
C CYS A 194 -2.34 10.89 -2.16
N ILE A 195 -1.20 10.44 -2.65
CA ILE A 195 -0.16 11.27 -3.27
C ILE A 195 0.27 10.65 -4.60
N GLY A 196 1.00 11.37 -5.44
CA GLY A 196 1.41 10.81 -6.73
C GLY A 196 2.47 11.63 -7.46
N ASN A 197 3.01 11.03 -8.52
CA ASN A 197 4.10 11.57 -9.31
C ASN A 197 3.73 12.94 -9.93
N PRO A 198 4.41 14.03 -9.51
CA PRO A 198 4.13 15.38 -10.00
C PRO A 198 4.87 15.73 -11.30
N PHE A 199 5.71 14.81 -11.81
CA PHE A 199 6.56 15.06 -12.97
C PHE A 199 6.04 14.37 -14.22
N PRO A 200 6.27 14.94 -15.42
CA PRO A 200 5.96 14.31 -16.70
C PRO A 200 7.04 13.27 -17.11
N SER A 201 7.61 12.57 -16.14
CA SER A 201 8.67 11.57 -16.27
C SER A 201 8.48 10.45 -15.26
N PHE A 202 9.21 9.35 -15.40
CA PHE A 202 9.17 8.25 -14.44
C PHE A 202 10.02 8.54 -13.20
N LEU A 203 9.67 7.90 -12.08
CA LEU A 203 10.46 7.88 -10.84
C LEU A 203 10.71 6.44 -10.41
N ALA A 204 11.97 6.10 -10.11
CA ALA A 204 12.32 4.80 -9.55
C ALA A 204 11.75 4.68 -8.12
N VAL A 205 10.97 3.61 -7.85
CA VAL A 205 10.26 3.45 -6.58
C VAL A 205 11.08 2.71 -5.53
N ASN A 206 11.75 1.62 -5.89
CA ASN A 206 12.37 0.67 -4.99
C ASN A 206 13.80 0.30 -5.37
N ASN A 207 14.45 -0.56 -4.57
CA ASN A 207 15.86 -0.93 -4.75
C ASN A 207 16.13 -1.64 -6.08
N ALA A 208 15.19 -2.45 -6.56
CA ALA A 208 15.33 -3.12 -7.84
C ALA A 208 15.22 -2.15 -9.04
N ALA A 209 14.49 -1.03 -8.87
CA ALA A 209 14.40 0.03 -9.87
C ALA A 209 15.62 0.95 -9.86
N ASN A 210 16.14 1.28 -8.68
CA ASN A 210 17.38 2.02 -8.46
C ASN A 210 17.90 1.75 -7.04
N ALA A 211 19.00 1.02 -6.93
CA ALA A 211 19.58 0.60 -5.66
C ALA A 211 20.26 1.75 -4.88
N VAL A 212 20.59 2.86 -5.54
CA VAL A 212 21.31 3.98 -4.91
C VAL A 212 20.34 5.00 -4.32
N ALA A 213 19.29 5.36 -5.09
CA ALA A 213 18.31 6.36 -4.66
C ALA A 213 16.96 6.09 -5.33
N ASN A 214 15.91 6.01 -4.54
CA ASN A 214 14.56 5.77 -5.02
C ASN A 214 13.52 6.47 -4.11
N VAL A 215 12.29 6.56 -4.60
CA VAL A 215 11.20 7.27 -3.91
C VAL A 215 10.96 6.70 -2.52
N LEU A 216 10.97 5.38 -2.36
CA LEU A 216 10.65 4.74 -1.09
C LEU A 216 11.77 4.95 -0.05
N THR A 217 13.04 4.70 -0.42
CA THR A 217 14.17 4.89 0.50
C THR A 217 14.32 6.35 0.96
N GLY A 218 14.02 7.31 0.09
CA GLY A 218 14.06 8.72 0.42
C GLY A 218 12.99 9.18 1.43
N ASN A 219 11.95 8.38 1.64
CA ASN A 219 10.79 8.76 2.46
C ASN A 219 10.48 7.77 3.60
N LEU A 220 11.23 6.68 3.77
CA LEU A 220 10.93 5.65 4.78
C LEU A 220 10.75 6.21 6.18
N GLY A 221 11.59 7.16 6.59
CA GLY A 221 11.55 7.75 7.93
C GLY A 221 10.30 8.55 8.25
N ASN A 222 9.53 8.97 7.22
CA ASN A 222 8.31 9.74 7.36
C ASN A 222 7.04 8.86 7.27
N LEU A 223 7.21 7.57 6.99
CA LEU A 223 6.12 6.60 6.89
C LEU A 223 5.98 5.79 8.19
N ASP A 224 4.75 5.39 8.49
CA ASP A 224 4.47 4.46 9.60
C ASP A 224 5.24 3.16 9.37
N PRO A 225 6.10 2.69 10.31
CA PRO A 225 6.95 1.54 10.10
C PRO A 225 6.24 0.25 9.67
N SER A 226 5.01 0.03 10.15
CA SER A 226 4.19 -1.13 9.76
C SER A 226 3.52 -0.95 8.39
N PHE A 227 3.61 0.24 7.79
CA PHE A 227 2.96 0.61 6.52
C PHE A 227 3.92 1.35 5.59
N ALA A 228 5.22 1.13 5.71
CA ALA A 228 6.27 1.84 4.96
C ALA A 228 6.38 1.34 3.50
N PHE A 229 5.29 1.47 2.75
CA PHE A 229 5.07 1.02 1.37
C PHE A 229 4.33 2.09 0.56
N LEU A 230 4.41 1.96 -0.77
CA LEU A 230 3.47 2.60 -1.67
C LEU A 230 2.31 1.63 -1.91
N TYR A 231 1.09 2.02 -1.57
CA TYR A 231 -0.11 1.19 -1.78
C TYR A 231 -0.77 1.60 -3.08
N VAL A 232 -0.58 0.80 -4.11
CA VAL A 232 -1.05 1.06 -5.48
C VAL A 232 -2.42 0.41 -5.67
N TRP A 233 -3.38 1.15 -6.21
CA TRP A 233 -4.70 0.62 -6.53
C TRP A 233 -4.65 -0.23 -7.81
N ASN A 234 -5.12 -1.48 -7.73
CA ASN A 234 -5.13 -2.43 -8.86
C ASN A 234 -6.52 -2.62 -9.51
N GLY A 235 -7.50 -1.77 -9.14
CA GLY A 235 -8.90 -1.89 -9.57
C GLY A 235 -9.80 -2.55 -8.51
N THR A 236 -9.27 -3.34 -7.58
CA THR A 236 -10.03 -4.07 -6.56
C THR A 236 -9.47 -3.97 -5.15
N SER A 237 -8.17 -3.78 -5.02
CA SER A 237 -7.45 -3.69 -3.73
C SER A 237 -6.24 -2.77 -3.84
N TYR A 238 -5.69 -2.42 -2.69
CA TYR A 238 -4.42 -1.70 -2.59
C TYR A 238 -3.28 -2.70 -2.42
N ASP A 239 -2.42 -2.79 -3.44
CA ASP A 239 -1.24 -3.64 -3.42
C ASP A 239 -0.03 -2.87 -2.86
N PRO A 240 0.59 -3.32 -1.77
CA PRO A 240 1.77 -2.68 -1.24
C PRO A 240 3.00 -3.00 -2.08
N ILE A 241 3.74 -1.96 -2.45
CA ILE A 241 5.03 -2.03 -3.15
C ILE A 241 6.12 -1.60 -2.19
N GLY A 242 7.03 -2.52 -1.88
CA GLY A 242 8.12 -2.34 -0.93
C GLY A 242 9.50 -2.37 -1.58
N LEU A 243 10.52 -2.33 -0.72
CA LEU A 243 11.92 -2.28 -1.14
C LEU A 243 12.39 -3.54 -1.87
N SER A 244 11.89 -4.72 -1.48
CA SER A 244 12.29 -6.03 -2.04
C SER A 244 11.48 -6.45 -3.25
N ASP A 245 10.48 -5.66 -3.65
CA ASP A 245 9.69 -5.98 -4.83
C ASP A 245 10.49 -5.82 -6.12
N THR A 246 9.98 -6.41 -7.20
CA THR A 246 10.54 -6.20 -8.53
C THR A 246 10.56 -4.71 -8.89
N ALA A 247 11.42 -4.33 -9.81
CA ALA A 247 11.62 -2.93 -10.20
C ALA A 247 10.30 -2.27 -10.60
N LEU A 248 9.91 -1.23 -9.88
CA LEU A 248 8.78 -0.39 -10.22
C LEU A 248 9.23 1.00 -10.61
N GLN A 249 8.76 1.47 -11.75
CA GLN A 249 8.87 2.86 -12.19
C GLN A 249 7.49 3.52 -12.08
N LEU A 250 7.39 4.53 -11.23
CA LEU A 250 6.15 5.29 -11.07
C LEU A 250 5.92 6.15 -12.31
N ALA A 251 4.89 5.83 -13.07
CA ALA A 251 4.61 6.53 -14.32
C ALA A 251 4.16 7.99 -14.08
N PRO A 252 4.33 8.88 -15.06
CA PRO A 252 3.81 10.23 -15.00
C PRO A 252 2.31 10.24 -14.64
N GLY A 253 1.93 11.04 -13.65
CA GLY A 253 0.54 11.15 -13.21
C GLY A 253 -0.05 9.89 -12.54
N GLN A 254 0.77 8.94 -12.09
CA GLN A 254 0.33 7.81 -11.29
C GLN A 254 0.33 8.19 -9.81
N ALA A 255 -0.78 7.85 -9.10
CA ALA A 255 -0.90 8.09 -7.67
C ALA A 255 -1.03 6.77 -6.88
N PHE A 256 -0.86 6.87 -5.56
CA PHE A 256 -0.86 5.76 -4.62
C PHE A 256 -1.18 6.27 -3.21
N MET A 257 -1.48 5.34 -2.29
CA MET A 257 -1.69 5.67 -0.88
C MET A 257 -0.41 5.47 -0.09
N VAL A 258 -0.19 6.33 0.93
CA VAL A 258 0.86 6.19 1.95
C VAL A 258 0.29 6.49 3.33
N LYS A 259 0.92 5.95 4.37
CA LYS A 259 0.56 6.25 5.77
C LYS A 259 1.72 6.94 6.48
N ALA A 260 1.48 8.15 6.97
CA ALA A 260 2.48 8.92 7.71
C ALA A 260 2.76 8.32 9.10
N ILE A 261 4.01 8.44 9.58
CA ILE A 261 4.37 8.03 10.95
C ILE A 261 3.73 8.94 12.00
N ASN A 262 3.67 10.25 11.72
CA ASN A 262 3.04 11.27 12.55
C ASN A 262 2.19 12.22 11.70
N LEU A 263 1.61 13.22 12.33
CA LEU A 263 1.05 14.38 11.64
C LEU A 263 2.18 15.33 11.20
N ASN A 264 1.97 16.06 10.11
CA ASN A 264 2.91 17.05 9.55
C ASN A 264 4.25 16.47 9.06
N GLU A 265 4.26 15.21 8.68
CA GLU A 265 5.41 14.64 7.97
C GLU A 265 5.44 15.16 6.52
N THR A 266 6.59 14.97 5.87
CA THR A 266 6.78 15.40 4.49
C THR A 266 7.17 14.22 3.62
N PHE A 267 6.44 14.02 2.53
CA PHE A 267 6.85 13.09 1.46
C PHE A 267 7.45 13.89 0.31
N THR A 268 8.67 13.59 -0.08
CA THR A 268 9.40 14.34 -1.10
C THR A 268 9.54 13.54 -2.38
N PHE A 269 9.03 14.09 -3.49
CA PHE A 269 9.37 13.66 -4.83
C PHE A 269 10.57 14.46 -5.31
N SER A 270 11.75 13.84 -5.26
CA SER A 270 12.97 14.54 -5.68
C SER A 270 13.06 14.65 -7.20
N LYS A 271 13.34 15.84 -7.71
CA LYS A 271 13.60 16.11 -9.13
C LYS A 271 14.74 15.22 -9.66
N GLY A 272 15.74 14.95 -8.83
CA GLY A 272 16.90 14.12 -9.20
C GLY A 272 16.58 12.64 -9.43
N LEU A 273 15.39 12.15 -9.03
CA LEU A 273 14.94 10.78 -9.27
C LEU A 273 14.24 10.59 -10.61
N GLN A 274 14.01 11.67 -11.37
CA GLN A 274 13.39 11.59 -12.68
C GLN A 274 14.24 10.74 -13.63
N ASN A 275 13.58 9.87 -14.38
CA ASN A 275 14.23 9.04 -15.39
C ASN A 275 13.31 8.80 -16.59
N HIS A 276 13.87 8.26 -17.66
CA HIS A 276 13.17 7.93 -18.89
C HIS A 276 12.88 6.44 -19.03
N ASN A 277 12.84 5.71 -17.92
CA ASN A 277 12.64 4.28 -17.98
C ASN A 277 11.21 3.94 -18.41
N SER A 278 11.03 3.70 -19.70
CA SER A 278 9.77 3.32 -20.32
C SER A 278 9.40 1.86 -20.06
N GLY A 279 9.64 1.34 -18.86
CA GLY A 279 9.12 0.03 -18.48
C GLY A 279 7.61 -0.05 -18.75
N PRO A 280 7.05 -1.24 -18.98
CA PRO A 280 5.62 -1.39 -19.26
C PRO A 280 4.81 -0.70 -18.17
N THR A 281 3.92 0.20 -18.57
CA THR A 281 2.99 0.92 -17.67
C THR A 281 1.87 0.01 -17.15
N THR A 282 1.87 -1.24 -17.58
CA THR A 282 0.98 -2.28 -17.07
C THR A 282 1.42 -2.66 -15.67
N PHE A 283 0.50 -2.50 -14.75
CA PHE A 283 0.59 -2.99 -13.40
C PHE A 283 1.30 -4.35 -13.34
N TYR A 284 2.53 -4.31 -12.86
CA TYR A 284 3.27 -5.34 -12.21
C TYR A 284 3.18 -6.80 -12.71
N LYS A 285 4.21 -7.28 -13.43
CA LYS A 285 4.61 -8.69 -13.49
C LYS A 285 6.13 -8.79 -13.65
N GLY A 286 6.84 -9.00 -12.53
CA GLY A 286 8.22 -9.45 -12.52
C GLY A 286 8.30 -10.81 -11.82
N SER A 287 9.08 -11.75 -12.36
CA SER A 287 9.40 -12.97 -11.64
C SER A 287 10.51 -12.66 -10.62
N SER A 288 10.20 -12.75 -9.34
CA SER A 288 11.18 -12.73 -8.26
C SER A 288 11.68 -14.17 -8.01
N SER A 289 12.98 -14.35 -7.76
CA SER A 289 13.53 -15.63 -7.30
C SER A 289 13.29 -15.89 -5.79
N ILE A 290 12.70 -14.93 -5.10
CA ILE A 290 12.43 -14.99 -3.66
C ILE A 290 11.31 -15.99 -3.39
N PRO A 291 11.46 -16.93 -2.44
CA PRO A 291 10.40 -17.85 -2.04
C PRO A 291 9.19 -17.07 -1.50
N THR A 292 8.01 -17.42 -1.98
CA THR A 292 6.76 -16.77 -1.56
C THR A 292 5.63 -17.78 -1.42
N ILE A 293 4.75 -17.55 -0.45
CA ILE A 293 3.49 -18.27 -0.28
C ILE A 293 2.36 -17.25 -0.27
N LEU A 294 1.44 -17.38 -1.22
CA LEU A 294 0.20 -16.62 -1.24
C LEU A 294 -0.90 -17.48 -0.62
N VAL A 295 -1.48 -17.03 0.48
CA VAL A 295 -2.59 -17.68 1.15
C VAL A 295 -3.88 -17.03 0.71
N ASN A 296 -4.74 -17.78 0.03
CA ASN A 296 -6.02 -17.29 -0.47
C ASN A 296 -7.16 -17.73 0.44
N LEU A 297 -8.13 -16.86 0.60
CA LEU A 297 -9.41 -17.10 1.25
C LEU A 297 -10.54 -16.72 0.31
N THR A 298 -11.36 -17.69 -0.06
CA THR A 298 -12.48 -17.49 -0.98
C THR A 298 -13.82 -17.79 -0.30
N SER A 299 -14.82 -16.98 -0.57
CA SER A 299 -16.21 -17.22 -0.19
C SER A 299 -17.15 -16.75 -1.32
N GLY A 300 -17.77 -17.69 -2.02
CA GLY A 300 -18.53 -17.40 -3.24
C GLY A 300 -17.62 -16.79 -4.31
N ALA A 301 -17.99 -15.62 -4.83
CA ALA A 301 -17.21 -14.91 -5.83
C ALA A 301 -16.11 -13.99 -5.24
N VAL A 302 -16.04 -13.86 -3.90
CA VAL A 302 -15.07 -12.97 -3.27
C VAL A 302 -13.81 -13.74 -2.91
N ASN A 303 -12.67 -13.25 -3.37
CA ASN A 303 -11.34 -13.74 -3.02
C ASN A 303 -10.54 -12.66 -2.31
N LYS A 304 -9.86 -13.02 -1.21
CA LYS A 304 -8.88 -12.21 -0.49
C LYS A 304 -7.61 -13.03 -0.29
N ALA A 305 -6.47 -12.35 -0.18
CA ALA A 305 -5.21 -13.04 -0.01
C ALA A 305 -4.26 -12.26 0.89
N THR A 306 -3.33 -12.99 1.53
CA THR A 306 -2.15 -12.45 2.20
C THR A 306 -0.90 -13.14 1.68
N LYS A 307 0.21 -12.42 1.60
CA LYS A 307 1.45 -12.89 1.01
C LYS A 307 2.54 -13.04 2.07
N LEU A 308 3.17 -14.20 2.11
CA LEU A 308 4.41 -14.44 2.84
C LEU A 308 5.59 -14.40 1.87
N THR A 309 6.66 -13.73 2.28
CA THR A 309 7.91 -13.63 1.53
C THR A 309 9.04 -14.11 2.44
N PHE A 310 9.95 -14.94 1.93
CA PHE A 310 11.02 -15.52 2.76
C PHE A 310 12.38 -14.97 2.33
N LEU A 311 13.04 -14.26 3.26
CA LEU A 311 14.32 -13.60 3.04
C LEU A 311 15.25 -13.91 4.21
N ASP A 312 16.52 -14.24 3.95
CA ASP A 312 17.50 -14.54 5.01
C ASP A 312 17.74 -13.34 5.93
N SER A 313 17.55 -12.12 5.42
CA SER A 313 17.70 -10.88 6.17
C SER A 313 16.49 -10.50 7.02
N SER A 314 15.35 -11.18 6.83
CA SER A 314 14.13 -10.90 7.59
C SER A 314 14.14 -11.54 8.97
N THR A 315 13.25 -11.05 9.83
CA THR A 315 13.05 -11.52 11.20
C THR A 315 11.63 -12.11 11.37
N THR A 316 11.29 -12.53 12.57
CA THR A 316 9.90 -12.92 12.91
C THR A 316 9.10 -11.74 13.49
N GLY A 317 9.74 -10.60 13.73
CA GLY A 317 9.17 -9.32 14.13
C GLY A 317 8.87 -8.41 12.93
N LEU A 318 8.84 -7.11 13.18
CA LEU A 318 8.57 -6.11 12.13
C LEU A 318 9.85 -5.79 11.33
N ASP A 319 9.82 -6.04 10.04
CA ASP A 319 10.86 -5.66 9.08
C ASP A 319 10.37 -4.48 8.24
N VAL A 320 10.79 -3.26 8.60
CA VAL A 320 10.32 -2.01 7.98
C VAL A 320 10.65 -1.98 6.48
N GLY A 321 9.64 -1.72 5.64
CA GLY A 321 9.76 -1.73 4.18
C GLY A 321 9.68 -3.12 3.53
N TYR A 322 9.55 -4.17 4.36
CA TYR A 322 9.37 -5.56 3.93
C TYR A 322 8.03 -6.16 4.41
N ASP A 323 7.56 -5.75 5.60
CA ASP A 323 6.25 -6.11 6.15
C ASP A 323 5.24 -5.00 5.88
N ALA A 324 4.15 -5.35 5.21
CA ALA A 324 3.11 -4.39 4.83
C ALA A 324 1.83 -4.60 5.62
N GLY A 325 1.50 -3.68 6.50
CA GLY A 325 0.21 -3.63 7.17
C GLY A 325 -0.93 -3.52 6.16
N ALA A 326 -2.07 -4.14 6.45
CA ALA A 326 -3.22 -4.08 5.57
C ALA A 326 -3.84 -2.67 5.56
N TYR A 327 -4.11 -2.12 4.37
CA TYR A 327 -4.94 -0.93 4.28
C TYR A 327 -6.34 -1.26 4.78
N GLN A 328 -6.78 -0.56 5.82
CA GLN A 328 -8.12 -0.72 6.39
C GLN A 328 -8.75 0.65 6.66
N ASP A 329 -9.96 0.82 6.19
CA ASP A 329 -10.81 1.97 6.51
C ASP A 329 -12.06 1.50 7.26
N GLY A 330 -11.85 1.06 8.52
CA GLY A 330 -12.83 0.40 9.38
C GLY A 330 -12.61 -1.12 9.50
N THR A 331 -13.45 -1.78 10.29
CA THR A 331 -13.37 -3.24 10.47
C THR A 331 -13.81 -3.97 9.20
N PRO A 332 -12.97 -4.84 8.62
CA PRO A 332 -13.33 -5.57 7.42
C PRO A 332 -14.45 -6.58 7.70
N SER A 333 -15.37 -6.74 6.75
CA SER A 333 -16.41 -7.78 6.81
C SER A 333 -15.94 -9.14 6.31
N PHE A 334 -14.90 -9.14 5.45
CA PHE A 334 -14.29 -10.35 4.91
C PHE A 334 -12.83 -10.05 4.54
N SER A 335 -11.88 -10.70 5.20
CA SER A 335 -10.45 -10.58 4.91
C SER A 335 -9.65 -11.75 5.45
N ILE A 336 -8.42 -11.89 4.91
CA ILE A 336 -7.36 -12.73 5.45
C ILE A 336 -6.07 -11.91 5.46
N ASN A 337 -5.38 -11.92 6.60
CA ASN A 337 -4.09 -11.26 6.80
C ASN A 337 -3.23 -12.13 7.72
N THR A 338 -1.96 -11.80 7.88
CA THR A 338 -1.11 -12.39 8.91
C THR A 338 -0.93 -11.43 10.08
N HIS A 339 -0.45 -11.93 11.21
CA HIS A 339 0.16 -11.12 12.27
C HIS A 339 1.62 -11.50 12.41
N LEU A 340 2.45 -10.58 12.92
CA LEU A 340 3.85 -10.87 13.22
C LEU A 340 3.95 -12.07 14.18
N VAL A 341 4.91 -12.94 13.92
CA VAL A 341 5.16 -14.12 14.75
C VAL A 341 5.71 -13.72 16.12
N SER A 342 6.60 -12.72 16.17
CA SER A 342 7.08 -12.12 17.41
C SER A 342 6.73 -10.63 17.47
N ASP A 343 6.62 -10.09 18.67
CA ASP A 343 6.35 -8.67 18.95
C ASP A 343 5.11 -8.08 18.25
N SER A 344 4.09 -8.92 17.99
CA SER A 344 2.84 -8.51 17.39
C SER A 344 2.17 -7.39 18.20
N GLN A 345 1.79 -6.31 17.51
CA GLN A 345 1.04 -5.18 18.07
C GLN A 345 -0.45 -5.23 17.68
N GLY A 346 -0.94 -6.38 17.18
CA GLY A 346 -2.33 -6.53 16.76
C GLY A 346 -2.63 -5.93 15.39
N ILE A 347 -1.61 -5.66 14.58
CA ILE A 347 -1.76 -5.13 13.22
C ILE A 347 -1.92 -6.30 12.27
N ASP A 348 -2.91 -6.20 11.39
CA ASP A 348 -3.10 -7.09 10.25
C ASP A 348 -2.10 -6.77 9.14
N PHE A 349 -1.37 -7.78 8.66
CA PHE A 349 -0.41 -7.63 7.56
C PHE A 349 -0.93 -8.32 6.29
N THR A 350 -1.05 -7.57 5.21
CA THR A 350 -1.36 -8.13 3.89
C THR A 350 -0.13 -8.77 3.23
N ARG A 351 1.06 -8.40 3.72
CA ARG A 351 2.35 -9.03 3.40
C ARG A 351 3.19 -9.12 4.66
N GLN A 352 3.81 -10.28 4.88
CA GLN A 352 4.80 -10.48 5.93
C GLN A 352 6.05 -11.11 5.34
N SER A 353 7.21 -10.58 5.71
CA SER A 353 8.52 -11.16 5.40
C SER A 353 9.01 -11.97 6.60
N LEU A 354 9.57 -13.12 6.34
CA LEU A 354 10.06 -14.06 7.36
C LEU A 354 11.44 -14.57 6.96
N PRO A 355 12.28 -15.00 7.91
CA PRO A 355 13.55 -15.65 7.58
C PRO A 355 13.29 -16.98 6.85
N THR A 356 14.16 -17.35 5.91
CA THR A 356 14.04 -18.61 5.15
C THR A 356 14.01 -19.85 6.03
N SER A 357 14.62 -19.79 7.22
CA SER A 357 14.58 -20.85 8.22
C SER A 357 13.16 -21.21 8.71
N VAL A 358 12.20 -20.31 8.56
CA VAL A 358 10.79 -20.56 8.90
C VAL A 358 10.17 -21.60 7.96
N LEU A 359 10.65 -21.72 6.71
CA LEU A 359 10.12 -22.69 5.73
C LEU A 359 10.26 -24.15 6.20
N ASP A 360 11.24 -24.43 7.02
CA ASP A 360 11.47 -25.78 7.58
C ASP A 360 11.46 -25.75 9.12
N SER A 361 10.49 -25.09 9.68
CA SER A 361 10.31 -24.99 11.12
C SER A 361 8.82 -25.15 11.48
N GLU A 362 8.57 -25.51 12.73
CA GLU A 362 7.19 -25.63 13.24
C GLU A 362 6.60 -24.29 13.71
N VAL A 363 7.13 -23.17 13.21
CA VAL A 363 6.63 -21.84 13.55
C VAL A 363 5.17 -21.70 13.14
N ALA A 364 4.33 -21.28 14.07
CA ALA A 364 2.93 -20.98 13.82
C ALA A 364 2.79 -19.51 13.38
N ILE A 365 2.47 -19.28 12.12
CA ILE A 365 2.21 -17.96 11.58
C ILE A 365 0.72 -17.64 11.78
N PRO A 366 0.34 -16.65 12.63
CA PRO A 366 -1.06 -16.38 12.90
C PRO A 366 -1.76 -15.82 11.66
N LEU A 367 -2.93 -16.38 11.33
CA LEU A 367 -3.82 -15.85 10.30
C LEU A 367 -4.98 -15.08 10.94
N SER A 368 -5.11 -13.82 10.58
CA SER A 368 -6.25 -12.98 10.94
C SER A 368 -7.33 -13.14 9.88
N VAL A 369 -8.47 -13.68 10.27
CA VAL A 369 -9.59 -13.94 9.35
C VAL A 369 -10.84 -13.22 9.85
N TYR A 370 -11.46 -12.45 8.98
CA TYR A 370 -12.77 -11.86 9.21
C TYR A 370 -13.79 -12.49 8.28
N ALA A 371 -14.86 -13.02 8.85
CA ALA A 371 -15.98 -13.59 8.10
C ALA A 371 -17.24 -13.65 8.97
N ALA A 372 -18.39 -13.44 8.35
CA ALA A 372 -19.68 -13.62 9.03
C ALA A 372 -19.96 -15.10 9.34
N VAL A 373 -20.91 -15.35 10.24
CA VAL A 373 -21.43 -16.70 10.53
C VAL A 373 -22.06 -17.35 9.29
N ASN A 374 -22.02 -18.68 9.24
CA ASN A 374 -22.57 -19.50 8.15
C ASN A 374 -21.97 -19.21 6.76
N LYS A 375 -20.72 -18.74 6.72
CA LYS A 375 -19.98 -18.58 5.47
C LYS A 375 -19.16 -19.84 5.17
N LYS A 376 -19.22 -20.28 3.93
CA LYS A 376 -18.35 -21.33 3.39
C LYS A 376 -17.05 -20.64 2.96
N LEU A 377 -15.96 -20.99 3.64
CA LEU A 377 -14.63 -20.47 3.43
C LEU A 377 -13.77 -21.54 2.77
N THR A 378 -13.11 -21.20 1.67
CA THR A 378 -12.13 -22.05 1.02
C THR A 378 -10.74 -21.45 1.21
N PHE A 379 -9.85 -22.17 1.90
CA PHE A 379 -8.45 -21.84 2.04
C PHE A 379 -7.64 -22.59 0.99
N SER A 380 -6.73 -21.88 0.31
CA SER A 380 -5.77 -22.46 -0.62
C SER A 380 -4.47 -21.69 -0.62
N VAL A 381 -3.39 -22.29 -1.10
CA VAL A 381 -2.09 -21.64 -1.22
C VAL A 381 -1.56 -21.72 -2.65
N ALA A 382 -0.78 -20.70 -3.03
CA ALA A 382 0.07 -20.74 -4.21
C ALA A 382 1.51 -20.45 -3.76
N ALA A 383 2.38 -21.43 -3.90
CA ALA A 383 3.80 -21.35 -3.54
C ALA A 383 4.64 -21.13 -4.79
N ASN A 384 5.58 -20.17 -4.73
CA ASN A 384 6.53 -19.89 -5.80
C ASN A 384 7.95 -19.90 -5.23
N ASN A 385 8.87 -20.57 -5.91
CA ASN A 385 10.30 -20.68 -5.51
C ASN A 385 10.50 -21.22 -4.09
N VAL A 386 9.52 -21.90 -3.52
CA VAL A 386 9.66 -22.60 -2.24
C VAL A 386 10.48 -23.86 -2.48
N PRO A 387 11.45 -24.22 -1.61
CA PRO A 387 12.26 -25.42 -1.78
C PRO A 387 11.41 -26.68 -1.91
N ASP A 388 11.88 -27.63 -2.73
CA ASP A 388 11.23 -28.92 -2.91
C ASP A 388 11.08 -29.65 -1.57
N GLY A 389 9.94 -30.29 -1.36
CA GLY A 389 9.63 -31.03 -0.14
C GLY A 389 9.01 -30.22 0.98
N VAL A 390 9.01 -28.88 0.91
CA VAL A 390 8.31 -28.04 1.89
C VAL A 390 6.81 -28.07 1.63
N ALA A 391 6.04 -28.55 2.60
CA ALA A 391 4.58 -28.53 2.58
C ALA A 391 4.04 -27.38 3.45
N VAL A 392 2.88 -26.87 3.06
CA VAL A 392 2.17 -25.78 3.74
C VAL A 392 0.91 -26.33 4.39
N TYR A 393 0.77 -26.15 5.68
CA TYR A 393 -0.34 -26.64 6.46
C TYR A 393 -1.20 -25.51 7.02
N LEU A 394 -2.52 -25.67 6.97
CA LEU A 394 -3.46 -24.89 7.75
C LEU A 394 -3.75 -25.61 9.07
N GLU A 395 -3.45 -24.98 10.18
CA GLU A 395 -3.93 -25.37 11.49
C GLU A 395 -5.27 -24.67 11.78
N ASP A 396 -6.35 -25.44 11.93
CA ASP A 396 -7.61 -24.98 12.52
C ASP A 396 -7.63 -25.36 14.00
N SER A 397 -7.30 -24.45 14.82
CA SER A 397 -7.16 -24.64 16.25
C SER A 397 -8.49 -24.86 16.96
N PHE A 398 -9.60 -24.49 16.37
CA PHE A 398 -10.94 -24.75 16.90
C PHE A 398 -11.32 -26.24 16.78
N ASN A 399 -10.95 -26.85 15.65
CA ASN A 399 -11.23 -28.27 15.36
C ASN A 399 -10.04 -29.20 15.68
N ASN A 400 -8.89 -28.66 16.09
CA ASN A 400 -7.62 -29.39 16.28
C ASN A 400 -7.20 -30.19 15.02
N THR A 401 -7.30 -29.58 13.85
CA THR A 401 -6.95 -30.21 12.57
C THR A 401 -5.79 -29.52 11.91
N PHE A 402 -4.95 -30.31 11.23
CA PHE A 402 -3.91 -29.85 10.31
C PHE A 402 -4.27 -30.34 8.91
N THR A 403 -4.37 -29.43 7.96
CA THR A 403 -4.68 -29.75 6.56
C THR A 403 -3.52 -29.31 5.67
N ASN A 404 -2.99 -30.23 4.88
CA ASN A 404 -1.97 -29.91 3.89
C ASN A 404 -2.59 -29.13 2.72
N LEU A 405 -2.28 -27.84 2.63
CA LEU A 405 -2.77 -26.97 1.56
C LEU A 405 -1.92 -27.04 0.29
N THR A 406 -0.73 -27.65 0.35
CA THR A 406 0.09 -27.89 -0.86
C THR A 406 -0.60 -28.87 -1.79
N ASP A 407 -1.27 -29.87 -1.24
CA ASP A 407 -1.91 -30.93 -2.00
C ASP A 407 -3.33 -30.55 -2.45
N ALA A 408 -4.11 -29.88 -1.59
CA ALA A 408 -5.49 -29.51 -1.89
C ALA A 408 -5.98 -28.32 -1.04
N SER A 409 -6.96 -27.59 -1.55
CA SER A 409 -7.70 -26.59 -0.77
C SER A 409 -8.60 -27.25 0.28
N VAL A 410 -8.90 -26.52 1.35
CA VAL A 410 -9.84 -26.96 2.39
C VAL A 410 -11.02 -26.02 2.49
N GLU A 411 -12.21 -26.62 2.66
CA GLU A 411 -13.46 -25.90 2.88
C GLU A 411 -13.91 -26.00 4.34
N ILE A 412 -14.18 -24.86 4.94
CA ILE A 412 -14.63 -24.74 6.33
C ILE A 412 -15.87 -23.86 6.38
N THR A 413 -16.95 -24.35 6.98
CA THR A 413 -18.14 -23.51 7.22
C THR A 413 -18.06 -22.91 8.63
N THR A 414 -18.24 -21.60 8.73
CA THR A 414 -18.18 -20.88 10.00
C THR A 414 -19.44 -21.14 10.82
N THR A 415 -19.30 -21.59 12.06
CA THR A 415 -20.40 -21.72 13.03
C THR A 415 -20.55 -20.48 13.90
N THR A 416 -19.50 -19.67 13.98
CA THR A 416 -19.44 -18.36 14.67
C THR A 416 -18.78 -17.35 13.75
N ALA A 417 -19.04 -16.07 13.95
CA ALA A 417 -18.33 -15.02 13.24
C ALA A 417 -16.82 -15.05 13.58
N LEU A 418 -15.99 -14.82 12.59
CA LEU A 418 -14.54 -14.72 12.74
C LEU A 418 -14.15 -13.24 12.79
N ASN A 419 -13.38 -12.86 13.80
CA ASN A 419 -13.03 -11.46 14.08
C ASN A 419 -11.52 -11.32 14.35
N GLY A 420 -10.69 -11.74 13.41
CA GLY A 420 -9.24 -11.63 13.50
C GLY A 420 -8.51 -12.94 13.80
N ILE A 421 -7.47 -12.88 14.62
CA ILE A 421 -6.58 -14.02 14.92
C ILE A 421 -7.14 -14.93 16.02
N GLY A 422 -6.56 -16.13 16.12
CA GLY A 422 -6.76 -17.06 17.23
C GLY A 422 -7.37 -18.41 16.86
N ARG A 423 -7.87 -18.55 15.62
CA ARG A 423 -8.36 -19.84 15.12
C ARG A 423 -7.42 -20.49 14.11
N PHE A 424 -6.94 -19.71 13.14
CA PHE A 424 -6.17 -20.26 12.02
C PHE A 424 -4.71 -19.87 12.12
N TYR A 425 -3.82 -20.82 11.81
CA TYR A 425 -2.39 -20.61 11.71
C TYR A 425 -1.87 -21.31 10.46
N LEU A 426 -0.86 -20.69 9.83
CA LEU A 426 -0.12 -21.33 8.75
C LEU A 426 1.16 -21.94 9.34
N ARG A 427 1.53 -23.13 8.90
CA ARG A 427 2.80 -23.77 9.21
C ARG A 427 3.45 -24.29 7.94
N THR A 428 4.77 -24.31 7.94
CA THR A 428 5.58 -24.89 6.85
C THR A 428 6.51 -25.94 7.44
N SER A 429 6.69 -27.05 6.75
CA SER A 429 7.58 -28.12 7.18
C SER A 429 8.01 -28.99 6.01
N SER A 430 9.26 -29.43 5.97
CA SER A 430 9.77 -30.45 5.05
C SER A 430 9.39 -31.87 5.49
N SER A 431 8.90 -32.05 6.72
CA SER A 431 8.44 -33.32 7.27
C SER A 431 6.90 -33.32 7.39
N VAL A 432 6.28 -34.50 7.27
CA VAL A 432 4.84 -34.65 7.48
C VAL A 432 4.51 -34.31 8.93
N LEU A 433 3.75 -33.22 9.14
CA LEU A 433 3.24 -32.88 10.48
C LEU A 433 2.31 -33.97 10.97
N SER A 434 2.80 -34.84 11.83
CA SER A 434 1.98 -35.83 12.53
C SER A 434 1.31 -35.19 13.75
N LEU A 435 0.10 -35.67 14.10
CA LEU A 435 -0.68 -35.23 15.27
C LEU A 435 -0.05 -35.55 16.63
N GLU A 436 1.25 -35.92 16.69
CA GLU A 436 1.90 -36.17 17.97
C GLU A 436 2.19 -34.87 18.73
N ASN A 437 1.64 -34.84 19.95
CA ASN A 437 1.64 -33.72 20.90
C ASN A 437 3.03 -33.38 21.46
N ASN A 438 3.92 -32.83 20.65
CA ASN A 438 5.18 -32.24 21.16
C ASN A 438 5.42 -30.86 20.58
N VAL A 439 4.55 -29.92 20.89
CA VAL A 439 4.76 -28.50 20.54
C VAL A 439 5.38 -27.79 21.74
N VAL A 440 6.64 -27.43 21.62
CA VAL A 440 7.24 -26.39 22.46
C VAL A 440 6.54 -25.07 22.07
N ASP A 441 5.78 -24.52 22.98
CA ASP A 441 4.75 -23.49 22.73
C ASP A 441 5.36 -22.08 22.66
N ASN A 442 5.87 -21.70 21.49
CA ASN A 442 6.19 -20.30 21.18
C ASN A 442 4.99 -19.52 20.60
N SER A 443 3.80 -20.07 20.65
CA SER A 443 2.60 -19.50 20.01
C SER A 443 1.85 -18.49 20.87
N VAL A 444 2.22 -18.31 22.15
CA VAL A 444 1.52 -17.37 23.02
C VAL A 444 1.90 -15.94 22.64
N ASN A 445 0.91 -15.19 22.17
CA ASN A 445 1.08 -13.77 21.88
C ASN A 445 0.16 -12.92 22.75
N LEU A 446 0.59 -11.72 23.08
CA LEU A 446 -0.09 -10.83 23.99
C LEU A 446 0.04 -9.40 23.49
N TYR A 447 -1.09 -8.71 23.28
CA TYR A 447 -1.11 -7.35 22.80
C TYR A 447 -2.36 -6.58 23.27
N LYS A 448 -2.26 -5.27 23.26
CA LYS A 448 -3.34 -4.35 23.63
C LYS A 448 -4.25 -4.12 22.42
N THR A 449 -5.54 -4.36 22.58
CA THR A 449 -6.56 -4.04 21.56
C THR A 449 -7.21 -2.68 21.79
N SER A 450 -7.16 -2.19 23.05
CA SER A 450 -7.56 -0.84 23.46
C SER A 450 -6.83 -0.45 24.75
N ASN A 451 -6.99 0.78 25.22
CA ASN A 451 -6.39 1.20 26.52
C ASN A 451 -6.94 0.43 27.72
N SER A 452 -8.05 -0.26 27.57
CA SER A 452 -8.71 -1.04 28.62
C SER A 452 -8.74 -2.55 28.36
N THR A 453 -8.17 -3.04 27.27
CA THR A 453 -8.28 -4.46 26.90
C THR A 453 -6.96 -5.02 26.40
N LEU A 454 -6.53 -6.10 27.04
CA LEU A 454 -5.39 -6.94 26.66
C LEU A 454 -5.91 -8.23 26.05
N LYS A 455 -5.39 -8.59 24.87
CA LYS A 455 -5.73 -9.85 24.20
C LYS A 455 -4.55 -10.81 24.28
N ILE A 456 -4.82 -12.02 24.74
CA ILE A 456 -3.89 -13.15 24.79
C ILE A 456 -4.32 -14.14 23.72
N THR A 457 -3.40 -14.61 22.91
CA THR A 457 -3.66 -15.60 21.87
C THR A 457 -2.64 -16.73 21.94
N GLY A 458 -3.00 -17.90 21.40
CA GLY A 458 -2.08 -19.04 21.34
C GLY A 458 -1.98 -19.89 22.61
N LEU A 459 -2.70 -19.57 23.70
CA LEU A 459 -2.77 -20.45 24.85
C LEU A 459 -3.54 -21.73 24.48
N LYS A 460 -2.96 -22.89 24.76
CA LYS A 460 -3.72 -24.15 24.64
C LYS A 460 -4.84 -24.19 25.68
N ALA A 461 -6.03 -24.65 25.28
CA ALA A 461 -7.20 -24.74 26.15
C ALA A 461 -7.05 -25.91 27.14
N GLN A 462 -6.15 -25.79 28.13
CA GLN A 462 -5.93 -26.79 29.17
C GLN A 462 -5.74 -26.16 30.56
N GLY A 463 -6.76 -26.24 31.39
CA GLY A 463 -6.71 -25.82 32.79
C GLY A 463 -6.77 -24.29 32.98
N ASN A 464 -6.28 -23.85 34.14
CA ASN A 464 -6.27 -22.43 34.49
C ASN A 464 -4.92 -21.81 34.14
N ALA A 465 -4.96 -20.54 33.74
CA ALA A 465 -3.79 -19.69 33.57
C ALA A 465 -3.92 -18.47 34.47
N THR A 466 -2.78 -17.90 34.88
CA THR A 466 -2.71 -16.69 35.69
C THR A 466 -1.97 -15.63 34.90
N LEU A 467 -2.57 -14.44 34.81
CA LEU A 467 -1.89 -13.24 34.30
C LEU A 467 -1.52 -12.35 35.48
N GLN A 468 -0.28 -11.91 35.47
CA GLN A 468 0.25 -10.90 36.40
C GLN A 468 0.88 -9.77 35.59
N MET A 469 0.68 -8.55 36.01
CA MET A 469 1.21 -7.35 35.36
C MET A 469 1.91 -6.47 36.39
N TYR A 470 3.13 -6.07 36.06
CA TYR A 470 3.99 -5.28 36.94
C TYR A 470 4.37 -3.96 36.25
N ASN A 471 4.44 -2.88 36.99
CA ASN A 471 5.07 -1.65 36.51
C ASN A 471 6.60 -1.79 36.50
N ILE A 472 7.30 -0.81 35.95
CA ILE A 472 8.78 -0.80 35.84
C ILE A 472 9.48 -0.87 37.23
N GLY A 473 8.80 -0.44 38.30
CA GLY A 473 9.31 -0.54 39.68
C GLY A 473 9.05 -1.91 40.35
N GLY A 474 8.51 -2.90 39.61
CA GLY A 474 8.20 -4.24 40.12
C GLY A 474 6.91 -4.34 40.94
N LYS A 475 6.12 -3.27 41.04
CA LYS A 475 4.83 -3.31 41.75
C LYS A 475 3.80 -4.00 40.87
N GLU A 476 3.12 -5.01 41.42
CA GLU A 476 1.98 -5.66 40.77
C GLU A 476 0.79 -4.69 40.63
N VAL A 477 0.27 -4.53 39.42
CA VAL A 477 -0.83 -3.62 39.09
C VAL A 477 -2.09 -4.37 38.66
N LEU A 478 -1.94 -5.64 38.27
CA LEU A 478 -3.03 -6.54 37.93
C LEU A 478 -2.61 -7.98 38.16
N ALA A 479 -3.47 -8.76 38.83
CA ALA A 479 -3.39 -10.20 38.86
C ALA A 479 -4.78 -10.78 38.60
N THR A 480 -4.88 -11.72 37.66
CA THR A 480 -6.15 -12.38 37.37
C THR A 480 -5.92 -13.82 36.95
N GLN A 481 -6.85 -14.68 37.36
CA GLN A 481 -6.87 -16.08 36.99
C GLN A 481 -8.01 -16.33 36.00
N PHE A 482 -7.78 -17.14 34.99
CA PHE A 482 -8.78 -17.44 33.96
C PHE A 482 -8.60 -18.87 33.43
N VAL A 483 -9.64 -19.42 32.85
CA VAL A 483 -9.54 -20.68 32.11
C VAL A 483 -8.74 -20.42 30.84
N ALA A 484 -7.67 -21.18 30.62
CA ALA A 484 -6.83 -21.06 29.44
C ALA A 484 -7.67 -21.35 28.18
N GLN A 485 -7.67 -20.39 27.29
CA GLN A 485 -8.35 -20.43 26.00
C GLN A 485 -7.40 -19.90 24.95
N ARG A 486 -7.54 -20.35 23.72
CA ARG A 486 -6.65 -19.94 22.60
C ARG A 486 -6.72 -18.44 22.32
N VAL A 487 -7.85 -17.82 22.64
CA VAL A 487 -8.02 -16.36 22.65
C VAL A 487 -8.68 -15.98 23.96
N LYS A 488 -8.08 -15.08 24.72
CA LYS A 488 -8.65 -14.54 25.94
C LYS A 488 -8.47 -13.05 25.97
N GLU A 489 -9.54 -12.33 26.25
CA GLU A 489 -9.50 -10.90 26.51
C GLU A 489 -9.54 -10.68 28.01
N ILE A 490 -8.64 -9.80 28.49
CA ILE A 490 -8.50 -9.40 29.89
C ILE A 490 -8.74 -7.89 29.96
N SER A 491 -9.68 -7.48 30.79
CA SER A 491 -9.90 -6.06 31.08
C SER A 491 -8.75 -5.51 31.90
N LEU A 492 -8.15 -4.42 31.42
CA LEU A 492 -7.13 -3.68 32.14
C LEU A 492 -7.78 -2.62 33.02
N PRO A 493 -7.31 -2.41 34.26
CA PRO A 493 -7.69 -1.26 35.05
C PRO A 493 -7.16 0.02 34.40
N MET A 494 -7.60 1.18 34.89
CA MET A 494 -7.03 2.45 34.45
C MET A 494 -5.58 2.53 34.92
N LEU A 495 -4.64 2.45 33.97
CA LEU A 495 -3.20 2.43 34.24
C LEU A 495 -2.58 3.73 33.73
N PRO A 496 -1.62 4.33 34.49
CA PRO A 496 -0.83 5.45 33.98
C PRO A 496 -0.01 5.06 32.75
N THR A 497 0.24 6.04 31.88
CA THR A 497 1.16 5.91 30.76
C THR A 497 2.52 5.38 31.25
N GLY A 498 3.04 4.34 30.62
CA GLY A 498 4.29 3.74 31.06
C GLY A 498 4.53 2.35 30.51
N VAL A 499 5.67 1.80 30.92
CA VAL A 499 6.11 0.44 30.57
C VAL A 499 5.68 -0.54 31.66
N TYR A 500 5.11 -1.66 31.23
CA TYR A 500 4.67 -2.76 32.10
C TYR A 500 5.22 -4.08 31.63
N ILE A 501 5.49 -4.97 32.56
CA ILE A 501 5.87 -6.37 32.29
C ILE A 501 4.66 -7.24 32.59
N VAL A 502 4.20 -7.97 31.61
CA VAL A 502 3.10 -8.94 31.74
C VAL A 502 3.67 -10.34 31.77
N SER A 503 3.26 -11.13 32.75
CA SER A 503 3.59 -12.55 32.88
C SER A 503 2.30 -13.38 32.79
N VAL A 504 2.29 -14.38 31.91
CA VAL A 504 1.20 -15.36 31.83
C VAL A 504 1.76 -16.74 32.20
N VAL A 505 1.25 -17.31 33.28
CA VAL A 505 1.63 -18.63 33.77
C VAL A 505 0.51 -19.61 33.42
N SER A 506 0.82 -20.71 32.76
CA SER A 506 -0.09 -21.79 32.42
C SER A 506 0.53 -23.16 32.73
N LYS A 507 -0.22 -24.24 32.59
CA LYS A 507 0.33 -25.61 32.73
C LYS A 507 1.46 -25.93 31.75
N LEU A 508 1.57 -25.17 30.66
CA LEU A 508 2.55 -25.39 29.59
C LEU A 508 3.77 -24.50 29.70
N GLY A 509 3.83 -23.65 30.71
CA GLY A 509 4.97 -22.75 30.95
C GLY A 509 4.57 -21.33 31.26
N THR A 510 5.58 -20.47 31.36
CA THR A 510 5.45 -19.05 31.66
C THR A 510 5.88 -18.24 30.46
N PHE A 511 5.05 -17.28 30.10
CA PHE A 511 5.30 -16.33 29.03
C PHE A 511 5.42 -14.92 29.60
N HIS A 512 6.39 -14.13 29.16
CA HIS A 512 6.63 -12.75 29.59
C HIS A 512 6.62 -11.81 28.39
N LYS A 513 5.97 -10.65 28.53
CA LYS A 513 6.01 -9.60 27.51
C LYS A 513 6.04 -8.21 28.11
N LYS A 514 6.82 -7.31 27.49
CA LYS A 514 6.79 -5.87 27.75
C LYS A 514 5.57 -5.27 27.03
N LEU A 515 4.80 -4.47 27.75
CA LEU A 515 3.63 -3.75 27.25
C LEU A 515 3.81 -2.24 27.50
N ILE A 516 3.48 -1.42 26.51
CA ILE A 516 3.49 0.03 26.64
C ILE A 516 2.03 0.51 26.72
N ILE A 517 1.70 1.25 27.75
CA ILE A 517 0.42 1.94 27.94
C ILE A 517 0.67 3.41 27.62
N GLU A 518 -0.09 3.94 26.69
CA GLU A 518 -0.05 5.34 26.23
C GLU A 518 -1.31 6.09 26.66
#